data_911099f2a0b8ef3e8e79c664835435a7
#
_entry.id   911099f2a0b8ef3e8e79c664835435a7
#
_cell.length_a   1.000
_cell.length_b   1.000
_cell.length_c   1.000
_cell.angle_alpha   90.00
_cell.angle_beta   90.00
_cell.angle_gamma   90.00
#
_symmetry.space_group_name_H-M   'P 1'
#
loop_
_entity.id
_entity.type
_entity.pdbx_description
1 polymer ?
#
loop_
_entity_poly.entity_id
_entity_poly.type
_entity_poly.pdbx_seq_one_letter_code
_entity_poly.pdbx_strand_id
1 'polypeptide(L)'
;HNLKLRSDMAKAARHALEDMDFTEVETPTFIKSTPEGARDFVVPARLVPGSWYALPQSPQLLKQLLMVSGVERYYQLARCYRDEDFRADRQPEFTQLDMEMAFVDQEDVMAMAEKVIAAIWKSAGYDIKLPIQRITWQDAMDKYGSDKPDLRFGNPLIELTDYFKNTPFRVFQAPYVGAVLFKGGAATPRRQFDAWQDWAKQRGAKGLAYVVFAENGELKGPVAKNLSEEERNGLKEAVGAEDGDAVFFAAGRRTS
;
A
#
# COMPACT_ATOMS: atom_id res chain seq x y z
N HIS A 1 4.95 0.76 27.54
CA HIS A 1 4.93 -0.30 26.53
C HIS A 1 5.58 0.15 25.21
N ASN A 2 5.10 1.19 24.56
CA ASN A 2 5.58 1.62 23.24
C ASN A 2 7.07 2.02 23.21
N LEU A 3 7.60 2.67 24.27
CA LEU A 3 9.03 3.01 24.34
C LEU A 3 9.91 1.76 24.40
N LYS A 4 9.48 0.73 25.15
CA LYS A 4 10.20 -0.55 25.21
C LYS A 4 10.14 -1.25 23.86
N LEU A 5 8.96 -1.34 23.22
CA LEU A 5 8.81 -1.92 21.89
C LEU A 5 9.71 -1.22 20.86
N ARG A 6 9.71 0.10 20.83
CA ARG A 6 10.60 0.90 19.95
C ARG A 6 12.08 0.54 20.17
N SER A 7 12.50 0.41 21.44
CA SER A 7 13.88 0.04 21.78
C SER A 7 14.23 -1.36 21.30
N ASP A 8 13.31 -2.32 21.47
CA ASP A 8 13.54 -3.71 21.04
C ASP A 8 13.58 -3.82 19.51
N MET A 9 12.72 -3.11 18.79
CA MET A 9 12.74 -3.03 17.33
C MET A 9 14.05 -2.43 16.79
N ALA A 10 14.52 -1.33 17.40
CA ALA A 10 15.79 -0.70 17.03
C ALA A 10 16.99 -1.66 17.27
N LYS A 11 16.99 -2.38 18.36
CA LYS A 11 17.99 -3.40 18.65
C LYS A 11 17.97 -4.54 17.63
N ALA A 12 16.78 -5.04 17.29
CA ALA A 12 16.63 -6.10 16.30
C ALA A 12 17.12 -5.67 14.91
N ALA A 13 16.84 -4.43 14.52
CA ALA A 13 17.33 -3.87 13.26
C ALA A 13 18.86 -3.80 13.22
N ARG A 14 19.50 -3.31 14.30
CA ARG A 14 20.97 -3.28 14.40
C ARG A 14 21.58 -4.66 14.26
N HIS A 15 21.12 -5.64 15.04
CA HIS A 15 21.66 -7.00 14.97
C HIS A 15 21.51 -7.59 13.57
N ALA A 16 20.34 -7.44 12.94
CA ALA A 16 20.12 -7.97 11.59
C ALA A 16 21.04 -7.33 10.53
N LEU A 17 21.39 -6.06 10.69
CA LEU A 17 22.29 -5.36 9.78
C LEU A 17 23.75 -5.67 10.07
N GLU A 18 24.15 -5.74 11.34
CA GLU A 18 25.49 -6.16 11.77
C GLU A 18 25.81 -7.57 11.29
N ASP A 19 24.85 -8.52 11.37
CA ASP A 19 24.98 -9.89 10.86
C ASP A 19 25.15 -9.95 9.33
N MET A 20 24.88 -8.85 8.63
CA MET A 20 25.07 -8.68 7.18
C MET A 20 26.24 -7.75 6.83
N ASP A 21 27.16 -7.53 7.78
CA ASP A 21 28.35 -6.68 7.61
C ASP A 21 28.07 -5.21 7.34
N PHE A 22 26.94 -4.67 7.81
CA PHE A 22 26.68 -3.23 7.75
C PHE A 22 27.40 -2.50 8.87
N THR A 23 27.94 -1.33 8.56
CA THR A 23 28.58 -0.42 9.51
C THR A 23 27.60 0.69 9.90
N GLU A 24 27.33 0.85 11.20
CA GLU A 24 26.57 1.98 11.72
C GLU A 24 27.44 3.24 11.70
N VAL A 25 26.99 4.27 10.98
CA VAL A 25 27.69 5.55 10.92
C VAL A 25 26.73 6.68 11.26
N GLU A 26 27.04 7.43 12.30
CA GLU A 26 26.30 8.63 12.69
C GLU A 26 26.78 9.84 11.86
N THR A 27 25.87 10.48 11.13
CA THR A 27 26.16 11.63 10.29
C THR A 27 25.83 12.93 10.99
N PRO A 28 26.50 14.06 10.63
CA PRO A 28 26.23 15.37 11.22
C PRO A 28 24.77 15.82 11.06
N THR A 29 24.24 16.49 12.08
CA THR A 29 22.90 17.08 12.10
C THR A 29 22.90 18.54 11.62
N PHE A 30 23.94 19.32 11.93
CA PHE A 30 24.10 20.68 11.42
C PHE A 30 24.80 20.64 10.06
N ILE A 31 24.00 20.74 9.00
CA ILE A 31 24.49 20.63 7.63
C ILE A 31 24.13 21.89 6.82
N LYS A 32 24.64 21.97 5.61
CA LYS A 32 24.17 22.92 4.61
C LYS A 32 22.85 22.45 4.04
N SER A 33 21.94 23.38 3.72
CA SER A 33 20.70 23.06 3.03
C SER A 33 20.94 22.24 1.76
N THR A 34 20.15 21.20 1.57
CA THR A 34 20.17 20.32 0.40
C THR A 34 18.78 20.25 -0.21
N PRO A 35 18.63 20.25 -1.56
CA PRO A 35 17.32 20.19 -2.20
C PRO A 35 16.75 18.78 -2.17
N GLU A 36 16.00 18.44 -1.12
CA GLU A 36 15.41 17.09 -0.94
C GLU A 36 13.88 17.04 -1.00
N GLY A 37 13.23 18.08 -1.51
CA GLY A 37 11.80 18.10 -1.79
C GLY A 37 10.89 18.68 -0.69
N ALA A 38 11.27 18.61 0.59
CA ALA A 38 10.60 19.32 1.67
C ALA A 38 11.28 20.66 1.99
N ARG A 39 10.63 21.49 2.83
CA ARG A 39 11.30 22.65 3.40
C ARG A 39 12.21 22.22 4.55
N ASP A 40 13.35 22.90 4.68
CA ASP A 40 14.29 22.67 5.76
C ASP A 40 13.87 23.42 7.02
N PHE A 41 14.04 22.79 8.19
CA PHE A 41 14.20 23.51 9.43
C PHE A 41 15.61 24.09 9.50
N VAL A 42 15.73 25.35 9.89
CA VAL A 42 17.00 26.05 9.93
C VAL A 42 17.35 26.52 11.35
N VAL A 43 18.65 26.54 11.64
CA VAL A 43 19.20 27.01 12.90
C VAL A 43 20.19 28.15 12.61
N PRO A 44 20.05 29.33 13.26
CA PRO A 44 21.01 30.43 13.05
C PRO A 44 22.45 30.06 13.43
N ALA A 45 23.40 30.38 12.56
CA ALA A 45 24.82 30.18 12.85
C ALA A 45 25.36 31.36 13.69
N ARG A 46 25.57 31.15 14.99
CA ARG A 46 26.01 32.21 15.92
C ARG A 46 27.34 32.85 15.53
N LEU A 47 28.26 32.06 15.00
CA LEU A 47 29.62 32.52 14.66
C LEU A 47 29.69 33.27 13.34
N VAL A 48 28.68 33.14 12.47
CA VAL A 48 28.66 33.80 11.15
C VAL A 48 27.29 34.46 10.99
N PRO A 49 27.15 35.73 11.38
CA PRO A 49 25.90 36.46 11.26
C PRO A 49 25.34 36.45 9.84
N GLY A 50 24.03 36.17 9.71
CA GLY A 50 23.34 36.04 8.41
C GLY A 50 23.43 34.65 7.77
N SER A 51 24.14 33.70 8.38
CA SER A 51 24.22 32.32 7.94
C SER A 51 23.36 31.39 8.80
N TRP A 52 23.00 30.27 8.22
CA TRP A 52 22.09 29.26 8.82
C TRP A 52 22.61 27.86 8.57
N TYR A 53 22.44 26.99 9.56
CA TYR A 53 22.49 25.55 9.37
C TYR A 53 21.12 25.04 8.99
N ALA A 54 21.05 23.99 8.19
CA ALA A 54 19.84 23.21 7.98
C ALA A 54 19.86 21.93 8.82
N LEU A 55 18.69 21.50 9.29
CA LEU A 55 18.51 20.17 9.87
C LEU A 55 18.25 19.15 8.75
N PRO A 56 18.80 17.94 8.79
CA PRO A 56 18.73 16.99 7.68
C PRO A 56 17.32 16.46 7.48
N GLN A 57 16.86 16.45 6.24
CA GLN A 57 15.63 15.76 5.83
C GLN A 57 15.85 14.26 5.71
N SER A 58 17.06 13.86 5.36
CA SER A 58 17.64 12.52 5.38
C SER A 58 19.17 12.64 5.28
N PRO A 59 19.96 11.60 5.58
CA PRO A 59 21.42 11.63 5.41
C PRO A 59 21.87 11.37 3.97
N GLN A 60 21.06 11.68 2.96
CA GLN A 60 21.23 11.26 1.55
C GLN A 60 22.60 11.60 0.96
N LEU A 61 23.05 12.84 1.06
CA LEU A 61 24.37 13.23 0.53
C LEU A 61 25.52 12.55 1.28
N LEU A 62 25.39 12.46 2.59
CA LEU A 62 26.45 11.92 3.45
C LEU A 62 26.63 10.42 3.25
N LYS A 63 25.54 9.65 3.12
CA LYS A 63 25.65 8.22 2.84
C LYS A 63 26.23 7.94 1.44
N GLN A 64 25.94 8.76 0.44
CA GLN A 64 26.57 8.65 -0.88
C GLN A 64 28.07 8.93 -0.80
N LEU A 65 28.49 9.92 -0.01
CA LEU A 65 29.91 10.17 0.24
C LEU A 65 30.60 9.00 0.95
N LEU A 66 29.90 8.32 1.85
CA LEU A 66 30.41 7.11 2.49
C LEU A 66 30.64 5.98 1.47
N MET A 67 29.71 5.79 0.52
CA MET A 67 29.90 4.81 -0.58
C MET A 67 31.15 5.16 -1.41
N VAL A 68 31.31 6.42 -1.80
CA VAL A 68 32.49 6.90 -2.55
C VAL A 68 33.78 6.69 -1.74
N SER A 69 33.73 6.80 -0.42
CA SER A 69 34.88 6.59 0.45
C SER A 69 35.22 5.14 0.74
N GLY A 70 34.44 4.19 0.23
CA GLY A 70 34.68 2.75 0.38
C GLY A 70 33.92 2.08 1.52
N VAL A 71 32.93 2.75 2.13
CA VAL A 71 32.01 2.10 3.07
C VAL A 71 30.90 1.45 2.25
N GLU A 72 31.05 0.16 1.93
CA GLU A 72 30.16 -0.53 1.00
C GLU A 72 28.77 -0.86 1.55
N ARG A 73 28.64 -0.91 2.88
CA ARG A 73 27.38 -1.23 3.58
C ARG A 73 27.26 -0.33 4.81
N TYR A 74 26.35 0.62 4.71
CA TYR A 74 26.08 1.63 5.72
C TYR A 74 24.68 1.50 6.26
N TYR A 75 24.49 1.78 7.54
CA TYR A 75 23.17 2.08 8.10
C TYR A 75 23.26 3.12 9.21
N GLN A 76 22.10 3.71 9.52
CA GLN A 76 21.93 4.63 10.64
C GLN A 76 20.48 4.67 11.09
N LEU A 77 20.24 4.75 12.39
CA LEU A 77 18.97 5.19 12.95
C LEU A 77 18.97 6.72 12.95
N ALA A 78 18.69 7.33 11.80
CA ALA A 78 18.85 8.74 11.55
C ALA A 78 17.68 9.56 12.06
N ARG A 79 17.98 10.67 12.75
CA ARG A 79 17.00 11.70 13.07
C ARG A 79 16.80 12.59 11.86
N CYS A 80 15.55 12.72 11.40
CA CYS A 80 15.18 13.45 10.20
C CYS A 80 14.13 14.50 10.52
N TYR A 81 14.19 15.62 9.77
CA TYR A 81 13.36 16.80 9.99
C TYR A 81 12.79 17.29 8.66
N ARG A 82 11.47 17.51 8.58
CA ARG A 82 10.82 18.03 7.38
C ARG A 82 9.74 19.02 7.78
N ASP A 83 9.83 20.24 7.29
CA ASP A 83 8.81 21.27 7.49
C ASP A 83 7.71 21.09 6.44
N GLU A 84 6.83 20.15 6.70
CA GLU A 84 5.69 19.78 5.86
C GLU A 84 4.39 19.80 6.66
N ASP A 85 3.28 19.91 5.95
CA ASP A 85 1.95 19.81 6.56
C ASP A 85 1.71 18.41 7.15
N PHE A 86 1.14 18.38 8.33
CA PHE A 86 0.78 17.13 9.00
C PHE A 86 -0.32 16.39 8.24
N ARG A 87 -0.10 15.13 7.94
CA ARG A 87 -1.10 14.23 7.35
C ARG A 87 -1.05 12.89 8.07
N ALA A 88 -2.20 12.38 8.52
CA ALA A 88 -2.31 11.12 9.21
C ALA A 88 -1.28 10.99 10.36
N ASP A 89 -0.30 10.11 10.24
CA ASP A 89 0.74 9.84 11.23
C ASP A 89 2.08 10.54 10.96
N ARG A 90 2.16 11.43 9.95
CA ARG A 90 3.39 12.16 9.63
C ARG A 90 3.75 13.15 10.72
N GLN A 91 5.04 13.18 11.07
CA GLN A 91 5.63 14.07 12.06
C GLN A 91 6.73 14.90 11.41
N PRO A 92 6.96 16.17 11.84
CA PRO A 92 8.03 17.01 11.31
C PRO A 92 9.42 16.53 11.73
N GLU A 93 9.48 15.80 12.83
CA GLU A 93 10.66 15.14 13.38
C GLU A 93 10.38 13.65 13.54
N PHE A 94 11.19 12.81 12.91
CA PHE A 94 11.03 11.36 12.91
C PHE A 94 12.36 10.65 12.79
N THR A 95 12.35 9.34 13.03
CA THR A 95 13.53 8.50 12.87
C THR A 95 13.39 7.61 11.64
N GLN A 96 14.41 7.58 10.80
CA GLN A 96 14.53 6.60 9.71
C GLN A 96 15.53 5.52 10.11
N LEU A 97 15.24 4.28 9.75
CA LEU A 97 16.27 3.28 9.54
C LEU A 97 16.77 3.49 8.12
N ASP A 98 17.90 4.19 8.00
CA ASP A 98 18.50 4.54 6.72
C ASP A 98 19.62 3.57 6.39
N MET A 99 19.69 3.12 5.13
CA MET A 99 20.64 2.12 4.66
C MET A 99 21.14 2.49 3.27
N GLU A 100 22.39 2.14 2.97
CA GLU A 100 22.97 2.27 1.64
C GLU A 100 23.93 1.11 1.38
N MET A 101 23.93 0.60 0.15
CA MET A 101 24.78 -0.49 -0.28
C MET A 101 25.43 -0.15 -1.62
N ALA A 102 26.69 -0.52 -1.80
CA ALA A 102 27.43 -0.40 -3.05
C ALA A 102 27.51 -1.75 -3.76
N PHE A 103 27.65 -1.74 -5.09
CA PHE A 103 27.85 -2.92 -5.94
C PHE A 103 26.73 -3.99 -5.84
N VAL A 104 25.49 -3.55 -5.74
CA VAL A 104 24.31 -4.41 -5.58
C VAL A 104 23.25 -4.09 -6.63
N ASP A 105 22.39 -5.06 -6.89
CA ASP A 105 21.21 -4.89 -7.71
C ASP A 105 19.90 -4.83 -6.87
N GLN A 106 18.77 -4.76 -7.55
CA GLN A 106 17.46 -4.68 -6.92
C GLN A 106 17.16 -5.90 -6.02
N GLU A 107 17.56 -7.10 -6.46
CA GLU A 107 17.30 -8.33 -5.72
C GLU A 107 18.10 -8.41 -4.41
N ASP A 108 19.33 -7.91 -4.43
CA ASP A 108 20.17 -7.82 -3.22
C ASP A 108 19.56 -6.90 -2.17
N VAL A 109 19.05 -5.74 -2.60
CA VAL A 109 18.37 -4.78 -1.72
C VAL A 109 17.08 -5.37 -1.15
N MET A 110 16.27 -6.05 -1.98
CA MET A 110 15.06 -6.72 -1.51
C MET A 110 15.35 -7.82 -0.50
N ALA A 111 16.35 -8.67 -0.78
CA ALA A 111 16.73 -9.76 0.12
C ALA A 111 17.27 -9.25 1.48
N MET A 112 18.02 -8.16 1.46
CA MET A 112 18.47 -7.48 2.68
C MET A 112 17.28 -6.91 3.45
N ALA A 113 16.40 -6.17 2.79
CA ALA A 113 15.23 -5.53 3.41
C ALA A 113 14.28 -6.57 4.04
N GLU A 114 14.05 -7.70 3.38
CA GLU A 114 13.23 -8.81 3.91
C GLU A 114 13.78 -9.34 5.24
N LYS A 115 15.08 -9.53 5.35
CA LYS A 115 15.73 -10.00 6.61
C LYS A 115 15.54 -8.98 7.73
N VAL A 116 15.77 -7.71 7.45
CA VAL A 116 15.62 -6.62 8.43
C VAL A 116 14.18 -6.49 8.90
N ILE A 117 13.22 -6.47 7.96
CA ILE A 117 11.80 -6.37 8.27
C ILE A 117 11.35 -7.57 9.11
N ALA A 118 11.73 -8.80 8.72
CA ALA A 118 11.38 -10.00 9.48
C ALA A 118 11.93 -9.97 10.92
N ALA A 119 13.17 -9.52 11.12
CA ALA A 119 13.78 -9.39 12.44
C ALA A 119 13.03 -8.36 13.31
N ILE A 120 12.68 -7.19 12.74
CA ILE A 120 11.94 -6.15 13.44
C ILE A 120 10.55 -6.66 13.85
N TRP A 121 9.80 -7.26 12.93
CA TRP A 121 8.46 -7.77 13.21
C TRP A 121 8.48 -8.92 14.23
N LYS A 122 9.47 -9.80 14.15
CA LYS A 122 9.66 -10.87 15.13
C LYS A 122 9.89 -10.32 16.53
N SER A 123 10.64 -9.22 16.68
CA SER A 123 10.84 -8.56 17.97
C SER A 123 9.54 -7.96 18.55
N ALA A 124 8.56 -7.68 17.70
CA ALA A 124 7.24 -7.23 18.07
C ALA A 124 6.22 -8.37 18.30
N GLY A 125 6.64 -9.63 18.15
CA GLY A 125 5.79 -10.81 18.35
C GLY A 125 5.06 -11.29 17.10
N TYR A 126 5.45 -10.83 15.91
CA TYR A 126 4.84 -11.24 14.64
C TYR A 126 5.85 -11.98 13.75
N ASP A 127 5.46 -13.11 13.22
CA ASP A 127 6.23 -13.82 12.20
C ASP A 127 5.74 -13.45 10.81
N ILE A 128 6.67 -12.96 9.96
CA ILE A 128 6.39 -12.64 8.57
C ILE A 128 6.82 -13.81 7.69
N LYS A 129 5.93 -14.22 6.79
CA LYS A 129 6.25 -15.26 5.79
C LYS A 129 7.20 -14.67 4.74
N LEU A 130 8.33 -15.33 4.54
CA LEU A 130 9.29 -14.99 3.50
C LEU A 130 9.26 -16.01 2.34
N PRO A 131 9.57 -15.62 1.10
CA PRO A 131 9.78 -14.25 0.67
C PRO A 131 8.48 -13.42 0.73
N ILE A 132 8.60 -12.11 0.90
CA ILE A 132 7.45 -11.19 0.85
C ILE A 132 6.85 -11.22 -0.55
N GLN A 133 5.52 -11.26 -0.65
CA GLN A 133 4.82 -11.28 -1.93
C GLN A 133 5.17 -10.05 -2.77
N ARG A 134 5.54 -10.29 -4.01
CA ARG A 134 5.82 -9.24 -5.00
C ARG A 134 4.61 -9.02 -5.88
N ILE A 135 4.22 -7.78 -6.06
CA ILE A 135 3.11 -7.35 -6.90
C ILE A 135 3.62 -6.23 -7.79
N THR A 136 3.32 -6.30 -9.09
CA THR A 136 3.60 -5.18 -9.98
C THR A 136 2.69 -3.99 -9.64
N TRP A 137 3.12 -2.77 -9.98
CA TRP A 137 2.27 -1.59 -9.80
C TRP A 137 0.94 -1.76 -10.57
N GLN A 138 1.00 -2.31 -11.79
CA GLN A 138 -0.18 -2.55 -12.61
C GLN A 138 -1.14 -3.53 -11.93
N ASP A 139 -0.65 -4.67 -11.41
CA ASP A 139 -1.48 -5.62 -10.67
C ASP A 139 -2.10 -5.02 -9.40
N ALA A 140 -1.34 -4.18 -8.69
CA ALA A 140 -1.85 -3.51 -7.50
C ALA A 140 -3.00 -2.56 -7.84
N MET A 141 -2.84 -1.76 -8.90
CA MET A 141 -3.90 -0.86 -9.38
C MET A 141 -5.09 -1.62 -9.95
N ASP A 142 -4.87 -2.68 -10.73
CA ASP A 142 -5.93 -3.45 -11.36
C ASP A 142 -6.76 -4.24 -10.36
N LYS A 143 -6.10 -4.84 -9.36
CA LYS A 143 -6.77 -5.71 -8.40
C LYS A 143 -7.27 -5.00 -7.14
N TYR A 144 -6.68 -3.88 -6.78
CA TYR A 144 -6.99 -3.21 -5.51
C TYR A 144 -7.24 -1.71 -5.63
N GLY A 145 -6.99 -1.11 -6.78
CA GLY A 145 -7.14 0.34 -6.99
C GLY A 145 -6.18 1.21 -6.17
N SER A 146 -5.07 0.63 -5.71
CA SER A 146 -4.09 1.30 -4.85
C SER A 146 -2.70 0.72 -5.09
N ASP A 147 -1.67 1.57 -5.06
CA ASP A 147 -0.26 1.18 -5.11
C ASP A 147 0.29 0.59 -3.79
N LYS A 148 -0.53 0.59 -2.74
CA LYS A 148 -0.22 0.03 -1.41
C LYS A 148 -1.43 -0.71 -0.83
N PRO A 149 -1.84 -1.82 -1.44
CA PRO A 149 -3.04 -2.53 -1.03
C PRO A 149 -2.87 -3.22 0.33
N ASP A 150 -3.94 -3.25 1.12
CA ASP A 150 -4.03 -4.12 2.27
C ASP A 150 -4.54 -5.50 1.83
N LEU A 151 -3.64 -6.46 1.72
CA LEU A 151 -3.95 -7.82 1.24
C LEU A 151 -4.71 -8.67 2.26
N ARG A 152 -4.87 -8.22 3.50
CA ARG A 152 -5.57 -8.97 4.57
C ARG A 152 -7.05 -9.12 4.28
N PHE A 153 -7.65 -8.20 3.51
CA PHE A 153 -9.07 -8.25 3.17
C PHE A 153 -9.44 -9.33 2.15
N GLY A 154 -8.52 -9.73 1.29
CA GLY A 154 -8.73 -10.80 0.31
C GLY A 154 -9.84 -10.54 -0.72
N ASN A 155 -10.16 -9.28 -1.01
CA ASN A 155 -11.22 -8.86 -1.93
C ASN A 155 -10.64 -8.12 -3.15
N PRO A 156 -9.99 -8.81 -4.09
CA PRO A 156 -9.51 -8.17 -5.31
C PRO A 156 -10.68 -7.73 -6.19
N LEU A 157 -10.44 -6.67 -6.95
CA LEU A 157 -11.30 -6.31 -8.08
C LEU A 157 -11.21 -7.41 -9.14
N ILE A 158 -12.36 -7.78 -9.70
CA ILE A 158 -12.49 -8.79 -10.75
C ILE A 158 -12.91 -8.07 -12.02
N GLU A 159 -12.12 -8.16 -13.06
CA GLU A 159 -12.51 -7.61 -14.37
C GLU A 159 -13.43 -8.58 -15.10
N LEU A 160 -14.59 -8.10 -15.52
CA LEU A 160 -15.65 -8.84 -16.21
C LEU A 160 -16.00 -8.23 -17.56
N THR A 161 -15.15 -7.38 -18.12
CA THR A 161 -15.39 -6.71 -19.41
C THR A 161 -15.62 -7.72 -20.52
N ASP A 162 -14.76 -8.72 -20.63
CA ASP A 162 -14.89 -9.78 -21.65
C ASP A 162 -16.09 -10.71 -21.38
N TYR A 163 -16.40 -10.98 -20.11
CA TYR A 163 -17.54 -11.77 -19.72
C TYR A 163 -18.87 -11.14 -20.20
N PHE A 164 -19.00 -9.83 -20.06
CA PHE A 164 -20.19 -9.09 -20.48
C PHE A 164 -20.12 -8.51 -21.90
N LYS A 165 -19.22 -8.99 -22.74
CA LYS A 165 -19.00 -8.46 -24.09
C LYS A 165 -20.28 -8.45 -24.96
N ASN A 166 -21.12 -9.47 -24.83
CA ASN A 166 -22.35 -9.62 -25.60
C ASN A 166 -23.62 -9.42 -24.75
N THR A 167 -23.50 -8.76 -23.62
CA THR A 167 -24.60 -8.60 -22.66
C THR A 167 -25.77 -7.80 -23.23
N PRO A 168 -27.02 -8.23 -22.97
CA PRO A 168 -28.20 -7.43 -23.26
C PRO A 168 -28.37 -6.26 -22.28
N PHE A 169 -27.69 -6.30 -21.14
CA PHE A 169 -27.81 -5.28 -20.11
C PHE A 169 -27.01 -4.02 -20.46
N ARG A 170 -27.71 -2.98 -20.88
CA ARG A 170 -27.12 -1.73 -21.38
C ARG A 170 -26.07 -1.10 -20.45
N VAL A 171 -26.21 -1.25 -19.13
CA VAL A 171 -25.29 -0.67 -18.14
C VAL A 171 -23.91 -1.32 -18.23
N PHE A 172 -23.85 -2.62 -18.58
CA PHE A 172 -22.60 -3.35 -18.71
C PHE A 172 -22.00 -3.31 -20.12
N GLN A 173 -22.70 -2.70 -21.08
CA GLN A 173 -22.14 -2.35 -22.39
C GLN A 173 -21.20 -1.14 -22.25
N ALA A 174 -20.15 -1.30 -21.45
CA ALA A 174 -19.19 -0.26 -21.09
C ALA A 174 -17.76 -0.71 -21.43
N PRO A 175 -16.82 0.22 -21.63
CA PRO A 175 -15.42 -0.11 -21.89
C PRO A 175 -14.74 -0.90 -20.78
N TYR A 176 -15.26 -0.82 -19.56
CA TYR A 176 -14.79 -1.57 -18.40
C TYR A 176 -15.98 -1.95 -17.50
N VAL A 177 -16.01 -3.22 -17.09
CA VAL A 177 -16.92 -3.74 -16.06
C VAL A 177 -16.08 -4.44 -15.00
N GLY A 178 -16.06 -3.87 -13.80
CA GLY A 178 -15.38 -4.43 -12.64
C GLY A 178 -16.37 -4.94 -11.59
N ALA A 179 -15.95 -5.93 -10.83
CA ALA A 179 -16.72 -6.50 -9.75
C ALA A 179 -15.91 -6.66 -8.47
N VAL A 180 -16.60 -6.66 -7.33
CA VAL A 180 -16.07 -7.02 -6.02
C VAL A 180 -16.96 -8.08 -5.40
N LEU A 181 -16.37 -9.21 -5.02
CA LEU A 181 -17.08 -10.27 -4.31
C LEU A 181 -17.20 -9.90 -2.82
N PHE A 182 -18.39 -10.06 -2.28
CA PHE A 182 -18.67 -9.87 -0.86
C PHE A 182 -19.15 -11.19 -0.25
N LYS A 183 -18.24 -11.90 0.39
CA LYS A 183 -18.52 -13.19 1.00
C LYS A 183 -19.54 -13.06 2.13
N GLY A 184 -20.53 -13.98 2.13
CA GLY A 184 -21.64 -13.95 3.09
C GLY A 184 -22.62 -12.78 2.90
N GLY A 185 -22.52 -12.05 1.78
CA GLY A 185 -23.28 -10.84 1.51
C GLY A 185 -24.80 -11.05 1.44
N ALA A 186 -25.27 -12.26 1.19
CA ALA A 186 -26.71 -12.56 1.14
C ALA A 186 -27.45 -12.32 2.47
N ALA A 187 -26.73 -12.42 3.60
CA ALA A 187 -27.29 -12.13 4.92
C ALA A 187 -27.47 -10.62 5.19
N THR A 188 -26.95 -9.76 4.32
CA THR A 188 -26.97 -8.31 4.50
C THR A 188 -28.36 -7.76 4.21
N PRO A 189 -28.94 -6.93 5.10
CA PRO A 189 -30.24 -6.30 4.86
C PRO A 189 -30.21 -5.36 3.64
N ARG A 190 -31.30 -5.34 2.87
CA ARG A 190 -31.45 -4.47 1.67
C ARG A 190 -31.08 -3.00 1.94
N ARG A 191 -31.47 -2.48 3.10
CA ARG A 191 -31.13 -1.11 3.52
C ARG A 191 -29.65 -0.82 3.47
N GLN A 192 -28.80 -1.82 3.75
CA GLN A 192 -27.35 -1.67 3.72
C GLN A 192 -26.82 -1.59 2.28
N PHE A 193 -27.38 -2.37 1.36
CA PHE A 193 -27.05 -2.27 -0.08
C PHE A 193 -27.44 -0.90 -0.62
N ASP A 194 -28.61 -0.37 -0.25
CA ASP A 194 -29.05 0.97 -0.64
C ASP A 194 -28.11 2.05 -0.10
N ALA A 195 -27.64 1.93 1.16
CA ALA A 195 -26.69 2.85 1.75
C ALA A 195 -25.32 2.82 1.03
N TRP A 196 -24.81 1.65 0.66
CA TRP A 196 -23.56 1.53 -0.11
C TRP A 196 -23.71 2.09 -1.52
N GLN A 197 -24.87 1.94 -2.14
CA GLN A 197 -25.16 2.55 -3.45
C GLN A 197 -25.12 4.08 -3.37
N ASP A 198 -25.71 4.66 -2.33
CA ASP A 198 -25.70 6.11 -2.12
C ASP A 198 -24.29 6.62 -1.78
N TRP A 199 -23.54 5.86 -0.99
CA TRP A 199 -22.15 6.14 -0.69
C TRP A 199 -21.27 6.16 -1.97
N ALA A 200 -21.47 5.22 -2.88
CA ALA A 200 -20.76 5.15 -4.14
C ALA A 200 -21.12 6.33 -5.05
N LYS A 201 -22.41 6.71 -5.14
CA LYS A 201 -22.88 7.88 -5.92
C LYS A 201 -22.26 9.18 -5.40
N GLN A 202 -22.17 9.38 -4.09
CA GLN A 202 -21.54 10.56 -3.48
C GLN A 202 -20.05 10.68 -3.84
N ARG A 203 -19.41 9.58 -4.26
CA ARG A 203 -18.02 9.51 -4.70
C ARG A 203 -17.83 9.47 -6.22
N GLY A 204 -18.88 9.81 -6.96
CA GLY A 204 -18.82 9.97 -8.41
C GLY A 204 -19.21 8.73 -9.21
N ALA A 205 -19.56 7.61 -8.58
CA ALA A 205 -20.10 6.47 -9.30
C ALA A 205 -21.50 6.77 -9.84
N LYS A 206 -21.82 6.31 -11.05
CA LYS A 206 -23.18 6.43 -11.61
C LYS A 206 -24.20 5.55 -10.87
N GLY A 207 -23.74 4.52 -10.20
CA GLY A 207 -24.49 3.57 -9.38
C GLY A 207 -23.58 2.46 -8.91
N LEU A 208 -24.09 1.65 -7.99
CA LEU A 208 -23.44 0.42 -7.53
C LEU A 208 -24.43 -0.72 -7.75
N ALA A 209 -24.30 -1.40 -8.87
CA ALA A 209 -25.13 -2.55 -9.20
C ALA A 209 -24.74 -3.77 -8.35
N TYR A 210 -25.65 -4.67 -8.04
CA TYR A 210 -25.32 -5.87 -7.30
C TYR A 210 -26.21 -7.06 -7.66
N VAL A 211 -25.67 -8.25 -7.38
CA VAL A 211 -26.37 -9.55 -7.42
C VAL A 211 -26.08 -10.27 -6.11
N VAL A 212 -27.07 -11.00 -5.59
CA VAL A 212 -26.96 -11.87 -4.43
C VAL A 212 -27.16 -13.31 -4.91
N PHE A 213 -26.26 -14.19 -4.52
CA PHE A 213 -26.35 -15.63 -4.74
C PHE A 213 -27.09 -16.26 -3.54
N ALA A 214 -28.37 -16.54 -3.70
CA ALA A 214 -29.16 -17.14 -2.63
C ALA A 214 -28.74 -18.58 -2.38
N GLU A 215 -29.01 -19.10 -1.17
CA GLU A 215 -28.69 -20.49 -0.77
C GLU A 215 -29.31 -21.57 -1.65
N ASN A 216 -30.38 -21.21 -2.36
CA ASN A 216 -31.07 -22.12 -3.32
C ASN A 216 -30.51 -22.00 -4.75
N GLY A 217 -29.38 -21.33 -4.94
CA GLY A 217 -28.77 -21.07 -6.26
C GLY A 217 -29.44 -19.97 -7.10
N GLU A 218 -30.52 -19.34 -6.60
CA GLU A 218 -31.22 -18.28 -7.31
C GLU A 218 -30.43 -16.96 -7.23
N LEU A 219 -30.33 -16.25 -8.38
CA LEU A 219 -29.76 -14.91 -8.42
C LEU A 219 -30.82 -13.86 -8.06
N LYS A 220 -30.56 -13.06 -7.03
CA LYS A 220 -31.41 -11.96 -6.58
C LYS A 220 -30.73 -10.60 -6.77
N GLY A 221 -31.53 -9.57 -6.89
CA GLY A 221 -31.04 -8.20 -6.98
C GLY A 221 -31.39 -7.50 -8.28
N PRO A 222 -31.10 -6.19 -8.40
CA PRO A 222 -31.55 -5.38 -9.53
C PRO A 222 -30.92 -5.79 -10.87
N VAL A 223 -29.74 -6.38 -10.86
CA VAL A 223 -29.02 -6.81 -12.07
C VAL A 223 -29.53 -8.15 -12.60
N ALA A 224 -29.89 -9.08 -11.71
CA ALA A 224 -30.20 -10.47 -12.05
C ALA A 224 -31.27 -10.62 -13.16
N LYS A 225 -32.25 -9.71 -13.21
CA LYS A 225 -33.33 -9.74 -14.20
C LYS A 225 -32.91 -9.30 -15.60
N ASN A 226 -31.80 -8.60 -15.72
CA ASN A 226 -31.31 -8.01 -16.96
C ASN A 226 -30.20 -8.84 -17.62
N LEU A 227 -29.72 -9.88 -16.95
CA LEU A 227 -28.71 -10.79 -17.48
C LEU A 227 -29.34 -11.84 -18.41
N SER A 228 -28.61 -12.25 -19.43
CA SER A 228 -28.97 -13.40 -20.25
C SER A 228 -28.96 -14.70 -19.42
N GLU A 229 -29.52 -15.77 -19.95
CA GLU A 229 -29.50 -17.09 -19.27
C GLU A 229 -28.07 -17.61 -19.11
N GLU A 230 -27.24 -17.46 -20.14
CA GLU A 230 -25.82 -17.83 -20.11
C GLU A 230 -25.05 -17.06 -19.04
N GLU A 231 -25.25 -15.75 -18.96
CA GLU A 231 -24.62 -14.88 -17.94
C GLU A 231 -25.08 -15.24 -16.53
N ARG A 232 -26.35 -15.59 -16.31
CA ARG A 232 -26.84 -16.03 -15.00
C ARG A 232 -26.19 -17.33 -14.55
N ASN A 233 -26.04 -18.27 -15.46
CA ASN A 233 -25.49 -19.59 -15.16
C ASN A 233 -23.97 -19.56 -14.92
N GLY A 234 -23.24 -18.72 -15.63
CA GLY A 234 -21.77 -18.61 -15.54
C GLY A 234 -21.26 -17.60 -14.52
N LEU A 235 -22.08 -16.65 -14.06
CA LEU A 235 -21.61 -15.54 -13.22
C LEU A 235 -20.96 -16.01 -11.91
N LYS A 236 -21.53 -17.02 -11.27
CA LYS A 236 -21.05 -17.58 -10.00
C LYS A 236 -19.59 -18.05 -10.12
N GLU A 237 -19.29 -18.78 -11.18
CA GLU A 237 -17.94 -19.27 -11.48
C GLU A 237 -17.01 -18.10 -11.88
N ALA A 238 -17.49 -17.19 -12.71
CA ALA A 238 -16.71 -16.05 -13.21
C ALA A 238 -16.21 -15.13 -12.08
N VAL A 239 -16.96 -15.00 -11.00
CA VAL A 239 -16.57 -14.17 -9.84
C VAL A 239 -16.04 -14.99 -8.65
N GLY A 240 -15.99 -16.32 -8.75
CA GLY A 240 -15.56 -17.20 -7.67
C GLY A 240 -16.48 -17.17 -6.44
N ALA A 241 -17.78 -16.95 -6.67
CA ALA A 241 -18.77 -16.86 -5.59
C ALA A 241 -19.29 -18.23 -5.16
N GLU A 242 -19.79 -18.29 -3.93
CA GLU A 242 -20.54 -19.41 -3.37
C GLU A 242 -21.99 -18.98 -3.08
N ASP A 243 -22.85 -19.96 -2.78
CA ASP A 243 -24.20 -19.66 -2.30
C ASP A 243 -24.10 -18.91 -0.95
N GLY A 244 -24.89 -17.86 -0.80
CA GLY A 244 -24.80 -16.96 0.34
C GLY A 244 -23.94 -15.72 0.14
N ASP A 245 -23.25 -15.59 -1.00
CA ASP A 245 -22.43 -14.42 -1.33
C ASP A 245 -23.22 -13.32 -2.04
N ALA A 246 -22.60 -12.15 -2.16
CA ALA A 246 -23.07 -11.07 -3.03
C ALA A 246 -21.90 -10.54 -3.87
N VAL A 247 -22.20 -9.95 -5.01
CA VAL A 247 -21.21 -9.29 -5.87
C VAL A 247 -21.71 -7.91 -6.24
N PHE A 248 -20.82 -6.92 -6.13
CA PHE A 248 -21.06 -5.56 -6.57
C PHE A 248 -20.36 -5.30 -7.91
N PHE A 249 -20.97 -4.46 -8.73
CA PHE A 249 -20.45 -4.11 -10.05
C PHE A 249 -20.31 -2.61 -10.21
N ALA A 250 -19.26 -2.20 -10.88
CA ALA A 250 -19.09 -0.86 -11.40
C ALA A 250 -18.77 -0.95 -12.90
N ALA A 251 -19.45 -0.11 -13.71
CA ALA A 251 -19.27 -0.08 -15.15
C ALA A 251 -19.05 1.35 -15.63
N GLY A 252 -18.10 1.56 -16.54
CA GLY A 252 -17.77 2.88 -17.04
C GLY A 252 -16.48 2.93 -17.84
N ARG A 253 -15.84 4.11 -17.85
CA ARG A 253 -14.46 4.25 -18.35
C ARG A 253 -13.51 3.93 -17.20
N ARG A 254 -12.44 3.20 -17.52
CA ARG A 254 -11.32 3.04 -16.59
C ARG A 254 -10.61 4.39 -16.52
N THR A 255 -10.70 5.07 -15.38
CA THR A 255 -9.87 6.25 -15.09
C THR A 255 -8.60 5.75 -14.41
N SER A 256 -7.47 6.12 -15.00
CA SER A 256 -6.14 5.91 -14.42
C SER A 256 -5.97 6.71 -13.13
#